data_dcbfc5ced91194c37f4988cc7e5c938e
#
_entry.id   dcbfc5ced91194c37f4988cc7e5c938e
#
_cell.length_a   1.000
_cell.length_b   1.000
_cell.length_c   1.000
_cell.angle_alpha   90.00
_cell.angle_beta   90.00
_cell.angle_gamma   90.00
#
_symmetry.space_group_name_H-M   'P 1'
#
loop_
_entity.id
_entity.type
_entity.pdbx_description
1 polymer ?
#
loop_
_entity_poly.entity_id
_entity_poly.type
_entity_poly.pdbx_seq_one_letter_code
_entity_poly.pdbx_strand_id
1 'polypeptide(L)'
;NLNKSSSAYERSEVMLANQASVFNGSCNIYAPEYRQATYYSFFSNHKNGTDALDIAYSDVEAAFDFYIENFNDGKPFFIYGHSQGALHGQRLIHNRIINSKLIDQFINAYLIGYIIPEAAFPKLFSNLLTSFMLFLSDISKTTKSI
;
A
#
# COMPACT_ATOMS: atom_id res chain seq x y z
N ASN A 1 18.25 -11.97 -0.02
CA ASN A 1 18.80 -11.56 -1.32
C ASN A 1 17.90 -12.08 -2.42
N LEU A 2 17.14 -11.16 -3.04
CA LEU A 2 16.45 -11.47 -4.28
C LEU A 2 17.53 -11.81 -5.34
N ASN A 3 17.49 -13.03 -5.85
CA ASN A 3 18.38 -13.42 -6.92
C ASN A 3 17.94 -12.68 -8.20
N LYS A 4 18.71 -11.67 -8.62
CA LYS A 4 18.42 -10.84 -9.80
C LYS A 4 18.30 -11.61 -11.12
N SER A 5 18.79 -12.84 -11.17
CA SER A 5 18.62 -13.77 -12.31
C SER A 5 17.34 -14.62 -12.21
N SER A 6 16.48 -14.42 -11.22
CA SER A 6 15.24 -15.17 -11.09
C SER A 6 14.12 -14.57 -11.93
N SER A 7 13.23 -15.42 -12.46
CA SER A 7 12.01 -14.98 -13.14
C SER A 7 11.07 -14.14 -12.26
N ALA A 8 11.25 -14.18 -10.94
CA ALA A 8 10.52 -13.35 -10.01
C ALA A 8 10.99 -11.89 -10.05
N TYR A 9 12.31 -11.66 -10.23
CA TYR A 9 12.87 -10.32 -10.37
C TYR A 9 12.40 -9.64 -11.66
N GLU A 10 12.48 -10.35 -12.80
CA GLU A 10 11.96 -9.84 -14.09
C GLU A 10 10.48 -9.47 -14.02
N ARG A 11 9.67 -10.29 -13.33
CA ARG A 11 8.25 -9.99 -13.12
C ARG A 11 8.02 -8.76 -12.25
N SER A 12 8.87 -8.49 -11.27
CA SER A 12 8.77 -7.30 -10.43
C SER A 12 8.97 -6.02 -11.24
N GLU A 13 9.91 -5.99 -12.17
CA GLU A 13 10.12 -4.86 -13.07
C GLU A 13 8.89 -4.60 -13.97
N VAL A 14 8.33 -5.67 -14.55
CA VAL A 14 7.11 -5.57 -15.36
C VAL A 14 5.93 -5.07 -14.53
N MET A 15 5.78 -5.54 -13.29
CA MET A 15 4.71 -5.08 -12.38
C MET A 15 4.86 -3.60 -12.02
N LEU A 16 6.06 -3.15 -11.70
CA LEU A 16 6.33 -1.74 -11.43
C LEU A 16 5.99 -0.87 -12.63
N ALA A 17 6.41 -1.27 -13.83
CA ALA A 17 6.12 -0.56 -15.06
C ALA A 17 4.62 -0.46 -15.37
N ASN A 18 3.83 -1.47 -15.03
CA ASN A 18 2.40 -1.50 -15.34
C ASN A 18 1.50 -0.96 -14.22
N GLN A 19 1.92 -1.00 -12.97
CA GLN A 19 1.09 -0.63 -11.83
C GLN A 19 1.50 0.70 -11.20
N ALA A 20 2.80 0.90 -10.97
CA ALA A 20 3.29 2.12 -10.34
C ALA A 20 3.44 3.30 -11.32
N SER A 21 3.59 3.03 -12.61
CA SER A 21 3.80 4.05 -13.64
C SER A 21 2.66 5.06 -13.76
N VAL A 22 1.45 4.71 -13.36
CA VAL A 22 0.30 5.63 -13.32
C VAL A 22 0.56 6.88 -12.48
N PHE A 23 1.47 6.79 -11.50
CA PHE A 23 1.83 7.88 -10.61
C PHE A 23 3.08 8.66 -11.04
N ASN A 24 3.84 8.20 -12.05
CA ASN A 24 5.13 8.77 -12.46
C ASN A 24 5.08 10.26 -12.83
N GLY A 25 3.96 10.72 -13.35
CA GLY A 25 3.81 12.13 -13.77
C GLY A 25 3.54 13.10 -12.61
N SER A 26 3.21 12.60 -11.42
CA SER A 26 2.71 13.42 -10.30
C SER A 26 3.42 13.16 -8.97
N CYS A 27 4.14 12.04 -8.83
CA CYS A 27 4.71 11.61 -7.56
C CYS A 27 6.12 11.03 -7.74
N ASN A 28 6.93 11.15 -6.69
CA ASN A 28 8.13 10.34 -6.55
C ASN A 28 7.71 8.94 -6.07
N ILE A 29 8.15 7.91 -6.76
CA ILE A 29 7.80 6.51 -6.46
C ILE A 29 8.96 5.84 -5.73
N TYR A 30 8.65 5.22 -4.59
CA TYR A 30 9.57 4.41 -3.80
C TYR A 30 8.96 3.01 -3.68
N ALA A 31 9.60 2.03 -4.30
CA ALA A 31 9.15 0.65 -4.31
C ALA A 31 10.19 -0.26 -3.66
N PRO A 32 9.90 -0.86 -2.49
CA PRO A 32 10.86 -1.72 -1.83
C PRO A 32 10.97 -3.08 -2.52
N GLU A 33 12.17 -3.58 -2.64
CA GLU A 33 12.41 -5.01 -2.84
C GLU A 33 12.32 -5.72 -1.49
N TYR A 34 11.44 -6.71 -1.37
CA TYR A 34 11.24 -7.46 -0.13
C TYR A 34 11.12 -8.96 -0.38
N ARG A 35 11.32 -9.78 0.63
CA ARG A 35 11.16 -11.24 0.56
C ARG A 35 9.67 -11.59 0.46
N GLN A 36 9.18 -11.76 -0.75
CA GLN A 36 7.79 -12.10 -0.97
C GLN A 36 7.47 -13.51 -0.48
N ALA A 37 6.36 -13.66 0.23
CA ALA A 37 5.80 -14.96 0.54
C ALA A 37 5.23 -15.62 -0.73
N THR A 38 5.31 -16.94 -0.80
CA THR A 38 4.75 -17.68 -1.93
C THR A 38 3.23 -17.72 -1.88
N TYR A 39 2.60 -18.00 -3.01
CA TYR A 39 1.14 -18.11 -3.10
C TYR A 39 0.55 -19.12 -2.10
N TYR A 40 1.28 -20.19 -1.83
CA TYR A 40 0.92 -21.20 -0.83
C TYR A 40 0.69 -20.62 0.57
N SER A 41 1.41 -19.58 0.96
CA SER A 41 1.30 -18.94 2.28
C SER A 41 -0.09 -18.39 2.58
N PHE A 42 -0.86 -18.03 1.56
CA PHE A 42 -2.21 -17.49 1.71
C PHE A 42 -3.28 -18.58 1.95
N PHE A 43 -2.99 -19.80 1.59
CA PHE A 43 -3.94 -20.92 1.68
C PHE A 43 -3.51 -21.98 2.71
N SER A 44 -2.33 -21.82 3.28
CA SER A 44 -1.79 -22.75 4.26
C SER A 44 -2.36 -22.49 5.65
N ASN A 45 -2.92 -23.52 6.26
CA ASN A 45 -3.29 -23.51 7.68
C ASN A 45 -2.09 -23.80 8.61
N HIS A 46 -0.90 -23.97 8.05
CA HIS A 46 0.32 -24.22 8.81
C HIS A 46 1.01 -22.93 9.20
N LYS A 47 1.64 -22.94 10.36
CA LYS A 47 2.38 -21.78 10.92
C LYS A 47 3.43 -21.22 9.95
N ASN A 48 4.08 -22.07 9.15
CA ASN A 48 5.08 -21.63 8.17
C ASN A 48 4.54 -20.65 7.12
N GLY A 49 3.26 -20.76 6.75
CA GLY A 49 2.62 -19.79 5.85
C GLY A 49 2.52 -18.40 6.48
N THR A 50 2.06 -18.34 7.74
CA THR A 50 1.98 -17.09 8.51
C THR A 50 3.37 -16.51 8.75
N ASP A 51 4.34 -17.33 9.15
CA ASP A 51 5.72 -16.89 9.39
C ASP A 51 6.35 -16.30 8.11
N ALA A 52 6.06 -16.85 6.94
CA ALA A 52 6.53 -16.29 5.67
C ALA A 52 5.93 -14.92 5.36
N LEU A 53 4.64 -14.72 5.65
CA LEU A 53 3.97 -13.42 5.51
C LEU A 53 4.50 -12.40 6.54
N ASP A 54 4.85 -12.83 7.74
CA ASP A 54 5.42 -11.97 8.77
C ASP A 54 6.85 -11.52 8.41
N ILE A 55 7.65 -12.40 7.84
CA ILE A 55 8.97 -12.06 7.30
C ILE A 55 8.84 -11.05 6.15
N ALA A 56 7.91 -11.28 5.23
CA ALA A 56 7.65 -10.34 4.14
C ALA A 56 7.22 -8.97 4.65
N TYR A 57 6.34 -8.94 5.64
CA TYR A 57 5.90 -7.69 6.26
C TYR A 57 7.04 -6.95 6.98
N SER A 58 7.91 -7.67 7.69
CA SER A 58 9.03 -7.04 8.38
C SER A 58 9.99 -6.32 7.43
N ASP A 59 10.18 -6.85 6.22
CA ASP A 59 10.98 -6.17 5.19
C ASP A 59 10.29 -4.90 4.69
N VAL A 60 8.97 -4.95 4.46
CA VAL A 60 8.17 -3.79 4.04
C VAL A 60 8.17 -2.71 5.12
N GLU A 61 8.02 -3.08 6.38
CA GLU A 61 8.06 -2.14 7.52
C GLU A 61 9.42 -1.47 7.64
N ALA A 62 10.50 -2.23 7.57
CA ALA A 62 11.87 -1.69 7.60
C ALA A 62 12.15 -0.74 6.42
N ALA A 63 11.67 -1.08 5.23
CA ALA A 63 11.81 -0.23 4.06
C ALA A 63 11.00 1.07 4.18
N PHE A 64 9.81 1.01 4.78
CA PHE A 64 9.00 2.19 5.05
C PHE A 64 9.67 3.11 6.08
N ASP A 65 10.21 2.56 7.17
CA ASP A 65 10.93 3.34 8.17
C ASP A 65 12.15 4.02 7.53
N PHE A 66 12.90 3.29 6.71
CA PHE A 66 14.02 3.86 5.96
C PHE A 66 13.59 4.98 5.00
N TYR A 67 12.45 4.83 4.31
CA TYR A 67 11.88 5.89 3.47
C TYR A 67 11.53 7.13 4.29
N ILE A 68 10.84 6.98 5.40
CA ILE A 68 10.45 8.10 6.27
C ILE A 68 11.68 8.86 6.78
N GLU A 69 12.71 8.13 7.20
CA GLU A 69 13.93 8.71 7.79
C GLU A 69 14.83 9.41 6.77
N ASN A 70 14.87 8.90 5.52
CA ASN A 70 15.89 9.34 4.56
C ASN A 70 15.36 10.08 3.35
N PHE A 71 14.07 9.95 3.01
CA PHE A 71 13.53 10.46 1.74
C PHE A 71 12.24 11.25 1.87
N ASN A 72 11.44 11.02 2.90
CA ASN A 72 10.12 11.66 3.01
C ASN A 72 10.22 13.16 3.27
N ASP A 73 11.14 13.58 4.14
CA ASP A 73 11.38 14.99 4.48
C ASP A 73 10.08 15.74 4.87
N GLY A 74 9.21 15.07 5.64
CA GLY A 74 7.94 15.62 6.09
C GLY A 74 6.88 15.84 5.01
N LYS A 75 7.10 15.34 3.80
CA LYS A 75 6.18 15.51 2.66
C LYS A 75 4.96 14.62 2.78
N PRO A 76 3.81 15.03 2.20
CA PRO A 76 2.66 14.17 2.09
C PRO A 76 2.96 12.91 1.26
N PHE A 77 2.40 11.77 1.67
CA PHE A 77 2.56 10.50 0.97
C PHE A 77 1.27 9.70 0.93
N PHE A 78 1.20 8.76 0.00
CA PHE A 78 0.17 7.72 -0.04
C PHE A 78 0.82 6.35 -0.20
N ILE A 79 0.05 5.31 0.09
CA ILE A 79 0.48 3.92 -0.04
C ILE A 79 -0.27 3.28 -1.20
N TYR A 80 0.48 2.61 -2.08
CA TYR A 80 -0.07 1.74 -3.12
C TYR A 80 0.36 0.30 -2.88
N GLY A 81 -0.57 -0.63 -2.95
CA GLY A 81 -0.30 -2.05 -2.83
C GLY A 81 -1.28 -2.91 -3.63
N HIS A 82 -0.78 -3.96 -4.25
CA HIS A 82 -1.59 -4.94 -4.97
C HIS A 82 -1.40 -6.34 -4.39
N SER A 83 -2.48 -7.09 -4.20
CA SER A 83 -2.47 -8.48 -3.69
C SER A 83 -1.70 -8.60 -2.36
N GLN A 84 -0.58 -9.29 -2.27
CA GLN A 84 0.26 -9.36 -1.08
C GLN A 84 0.71 -7.97 -0.61
N GLY A 85 1.00 -7.04 -1.53
CA GLY A 85 1.31 -5.66 -1.19
C GLY A 85 0.12 -4.93 -0.52
N ALA A 86 -1.11 -5.25 -0.89
CA ALA A 86 -2.30 -4.70 -0.23
C ALA A 86 -2.47 -5.23 1.21
N LEU A 87 -2.17 -6.51 1.45
CA LEU A 87 -2.12 -7.08 2.81
C LEU A 87 -1.08 -6.36 3.66
N HIS A 88 0.14 -6.19 3.15
CA HIS A 88 1.20 -5.53 3.90
C HIS A 88 0.94 -4.03 4.07
N GLY A 89 0.34 -3.38 3.09
CA GLY A 89 -0.11 -1.98 3.18
C GLY A 89 -1.13 -1.77 4.30
N GLN A 90 -2.10 -2.67 4.46
CA GLN A 90 -3.04 -2.63 5.59
C GLN A 90 -2.32 -2.72 6.94
N ARG A 91 -1.40 -3.68 7.08
CA ARG A 91 -0.61 -3.86 8.30
C ARG A 91 0.24 -2.62 8.61
N LEU A 92 0.86 -2.04 7.58
CA LEU A 92 1.69 -0.85 7.70
C LEU A 92 0.88 0.36 8.17
N ILE A 93 -0.28 0.61 7.57
CA ILE A 93 -1.17 1.69 7.96
C ILE A 93 -1.59 1.55 9.42
N HIS A 94 -1.99 0.34 9.82
CA HIS A 94 -2.42 0.06 11.18
C HIS A 94 -1.29 0.21 12.20
N ASN A 95 -0.10 -0.32 11.89
CA ASN A 95 0.99 -0.41 12.86
C ASN A 95 1.83 0.88 12.94
N ARG A 96 1.97 1.61 11.81
CA ARG A 96 2.93 2.72 11.71
C ARG A 96 2.29 4.09 11.52
N ILE A 97 1.06 4.16 10.98
CA ILE A 97 0.50 5.44 10.52
C ILE A 97 -0.62 5.92 11.43
N ILE A 98 -1.68 5.12 11.63
CA ILE A 98 -2.94 5.56 12.28
C ILE A 98 -2.73 6.18 13.66
N ASN A 99 -1.82 5.65 14.45
CA ASN A 99 -1.58 6.08 15.83
C ASN A 99 -0.24 6.83 15.99
N SER A 100 0.28 7.40 14.93
CA SER A 100 1.53 8.15 14.92
C SER A 100 1.34 9.53 14.29
N LYS A 101 2.36 10.40 14.38
CA LYS A 101 2.36 11.70 13.71
C LYS A 101 2.38 11.60 12.18
N LEU A 102 2.65 10.42 11.63
CA LEU A 102 2.63 10.20 10.18
C LEU A 102 1.21 10.31 9.60
N ILE A 103 0.18 10.21 10.43
CA ILE A 103 -1.21 10.40 9.99
C ILE A 103 -1.45 11.78 9.38
N ASP A 104 -0.72 12.81 9.84
CA ASP A 104 -0.85 14.18 9.32
C ASP A 104 -0.25 14.35 7.91
N GLN A 105 0.64 13.43 7.52
CA GLN A 105 1.28 13.39 6.20
C GLN A 105 0.63 12.37 5.26
N PHE A 106 -0.15 11.44 5.81
CA PHE A 106 -0.78 10.36 5.07
C PHE A 106 -2.03 10.85 4.34
N ILE A 107 -2.00 10.83 3.00
CA ILE A 107 -3.11 11.31 2.16
C ILE A 107 -4.15 10.20 1.95
N ASN A 108 -3.72 9.03 1.49
CA ASN A 108 -4.60 7.94 1.08
C ASN A 108 -3.85 6.61 0.90
N ALA A 109 -4.61 5.53 0.70
CA ALA A 109 -4.08 4.24 0.29
C ALA A 109 -4.89 3.64 -0.85
N TYR A 110 -4.18 3.10 -1.84
CA TYR A 110 -4.75 2.32 -2.93
C TYR A 110 -4.37 0.84 -2.72
N LEU A 111 -5.23 0.10 -2.04
CA LEU A 111 -5.01 -1.30 -1.69
C LEU A 111 -5.91 -2.19 -2.54
N ILE A 112 -5.34 -2.83 -3.56
CA ILE A 112 -6.08 -3.52 -4.62
C ILE A 112 -5.87 -5.03 -4.53
N GLY A 113 -6.95 -5.79 -4.74
CA GLY A 113 -6.86 -7.26 -4.88
C GLY A 113 -6.65 -8.00 -3.56
N TYR A 114 -7.03 -7.40 -2.43
CA TYR A 114 -7.09 -8.05 -1.12
C TYR A 114 -8.29 -7.57 -0.31
N ILE A 115 -8.77 -8.38 0.63
CA ILE A 115 -9.89 -8.04 1.50
C ILE A 115 -9.45 -6.98 2.51
N ILE A 116 -10.21 -5.89 2.61
CA ILE A 116 -9.98 -4.83 3.59
C ILE A 116 -11.18 -4.79 4.54
N PRO A 117 -11.05 -5.25 5.78
CA PRO A 117 -12.12 -5.17 6.77
C PRO A 117 -12.38 -3.71 7.15
N GLU A 118 -13.57 -3.20 6.90
CA GLU A 118 -13.98 -1.83 7.28
C GLU A 118 -13.75 -1.55 8.77
N ALA A 119 -14.08 -2.52 9.62
CA ALA A 119 -13.89 -2.45 11.05
C ALA A 119 -12.42 -2.28 11.50
N ALA A 120 -11.45 -2.61 10.65
CA ALA A 120 -10.03 -2.41 10.97
C ALA A 120 -9.60 -0.94 10.87
N PHE A 121 -10.36 -0.09 10.16
CA PHE A 121 -9.99 1.29 9.87
C PHE A 121 -11.13 2.30 10.08
N PRO A 122 -11.82 2.30 11.22
CA PRO A 122 -13.04 3.11 11.39
C PRO A 122 -12.81 4.62 11.20
N LYS A 123 -11.64 5.12 11.59
CA LYS A 123 -11.29 6.55 11.43
C LYS A 123 -10.95 6.92 9.98
N LEU A 124 -10.35 6.02 9.23
CA LEU A 124 -10.00 6.27 7.82
C LEU A 124 -11.26 6.24 6.94
N PHE A 125 -12.16 5.29 7.20
CA PHE A 125 -13.40 5.19 6.42
C PHE A 125 -14.36 6.35 6.69
N SER A 126 -14.43 6.89 7.89
CA SER A 126 -15.25 8.06 8.17
C SER A 126 -14.79 9.29 7.36
N ASN A 127 -13.48 9.49 7.23
CA ASN A 127 -12.91 10.58 6.44
C ASN A 127 -13.01 10.30 4.92
N LEU A 128 -12.83 9.05 4.50
CA LEU A 128 -12.93 8.63 3.10
C LEU A 128 -14.35 8.77 2.57
N LEU A 129 -15.35 8.37 3.34
CA LEU A 129 -16.77 8.53 2.99
C LEU A 129 -17.13 10.01 2.83
N THR A 130 -16.61 10.89 3.67
CA THR A 130 -16.80 12.33 3.53
C THR A 130 -16.15 12.86 2.25
N SER A 131 -14.92 12.46 1.94
CA SER A 131 -14.20 12.86 0.73
C SER A 131 -14.83 12.28 -0.53
N PHE A 132 -15.28 11.02 -0.50
CA PHE A 132 -15.97 10.37 -1.62
C PHE A 132 -17.34 10.99 -1.87
N MET A 133 -18.10 11.31 -0.83
CA MET A 133 -19.38 12.01 -0.94
C MET A 133 -19.22 13.42 -1.49
N LEU A 134 -18.17 14.15 -1.10
CA LEU A 134 -17.86 15.46 -1.68
C LEU A 134 -17.50 15.33 -3.17
N PHE A 135 -16.70 14.36 -3.57
CA PHE A 135 -16.37 14.07 -4.95
C PHE A 135 -17.60 13.73 -5.80
N LEU A 136 -18.50 12.89 -5.29
CA LEU A 136 -19.77 12.58 -5.99
C LEU A 136 -20.70 13.79 -6.08
N SER A 137 -20.73 14.66 -5.07
CA SER A 137 -21.51 15.89 -5.09
C SER A 137 -21.03 16.86 -6.17
N ASP A 138 -19.72 16.96 -6.39
CA ASP A 138 -19.12 17.81 -7.41
C ASP A 138 -19.36 17.28 -8.83
N ILE A 139 -19.28 15.96 -9.04
CA ILE A 139 -19.66 15.34 -10.33
C ILE A 139 -21.14 15.61 -10.64
N SER A 140 -22.02 15.50 -9.65
CA SER A 140 -23.45 15.74 -9.86
C SER A 140 -23.78 17.19 -10.23
N LYS A 141 -22.96 18.16 -9.81
CA LYS A 141 -23.10 19.57 -10.17
C LYS A 141 -22.63 19.85 -11.61
N THR A 142 -21.58 19.14 -12.04
CA THR A 142 -21.00 19.31 -13.40
C THR A 142 -21.91 18.70 -14.49
N THR A 143 -22.66 17.64 -14.17
CA THR A 143 -23.61 17.01 -15.12
C THR A 143 -24.95 17.73 -15.27
N LYS A 144 -25.24 18.73 -14.47
CA LYS A 144 -26.46 19.55 -14.58
C LYS A 144 -26.32 20.80 -15.46
N SER A 145 -25.17 21.03 -16.06
CA SER A 145 -24.87 22.20 -16.92
C SER A 145 -24.56 21.84 -18.38
N ILE A 146 -25.08 20.71 -18.88
CA ILE A 146 -25.05 20.35 -20.31
C ILE A 146 -26.48 20.19 -20.82
#